data_054af647ffad72a86d98d5e99e06cb1a
#
_entry.id   054af647ffad72a86d98d5e99e06cb1a
#
_cell.length_a   1.000
_cell.length_b   1.000
_cell.length_c   1.000
_cell.angle_alpha   90.00
_cell.angle_beta   90.00
_cell.angle_gamma   90.00
#
_symmetry.space_group_name_H-M   'P 1'
#
loop_
_entity.id
_entity.type
_entity.pdbx_description
1 polymer ?
#
loop_
_entity_poly.entity_id
_entity_poly.type
_entity_poly.pdbx_seq_one_letter_code
_entity_poly.pdbx_strand_id
1 'polypeptide(L)'
;MAIYNAHTAIGQREDLTDVIYNISPTETPFMSSIGKTKATAVYHEWQTDSLAAATTANAAVEGADASDATLSPTVRLGNYTQILQKTIKVSGTLDTVNKAGRKSEKAYQLAKASQEIKRDLETIMLANQGRDAGSSNSTARKMGSQIGRAHV
;
A
#
# COMPACT_ATOMS: atom_id res chain seq x y z
N MET A 1 24.97 59.74 21.93
CA MET A 1 24.01 58.86 22.62
C MET A 1 24.01 57.50 21.97
N ALA A 2 24.27 56.45 22.73
CA ALA A 2 24.12 55.10 22.20
C ALA A 2 22.62 54.73 22.15
N ILE A 3 22.12 54.34 21.00
CA ILE A 3 20.72 53.93 20.81
C ILE A 3 20.60 52.48 21.21
N TYR A 4 19.71 52.16 22.16
CA TYR A 4 19.33 50.79 22.49
C TYR A 4 18.55 50.20 21.30
N ASN A 5 19.09 49.14 20.69
CA ASN A 5 18.55 48.54 19.47
C ASN A 5 18.25 47.03 19.65
N ALA A 6 17.59 46.42 18.65
CA ALA A 6 17.19 45.03 18.72
C ALA A 6 18.36 44.06 18.92
N HIS A 7 19.58 44.39 18.50
CA HIS A 7 20.77 43.52 18.71
C HIS A 7 21.25 43.47 20.16
N THR A 8 20.91 44.50 20.97
CA THR A 8 21.27 44.59 22.38
C THR A 8 20.14 44.17 23.32
N ALA A 9 18.94 43.98 22.78
CA ALA A 9 17.77 43.59 23.57
C ALA A 9 17.80 42.08 23.88
N ILE A 10 17.65 41.74 25.17
CA ILE A 10 17.56 40.38 25.68
C ILE A 10 16.09 39.98 25.81
N GLY A 11 15.72 38.75 25.43
CA GLY A 11 14.37 38.22 25.58
C GLY A 11 13.47 38.37 24.34
N GLN A 12 14.05 38.62 23.16
CA GLN A 12 13.30 38.52 21.91
C GLN A 12 12.83 37.08 21.72
N ARG A 13 11.52 36.89 21.40
CA ARG A 13 10.97 35.59 21.05
C ARG A 13 11.29 35.27 19.59
N GLU A 14 11.62 34.03 19.34
CA GLU A 14 11.73 33.48 17.98
C GLU A 14 10.35 33.53 17.30
N ASP A 15 10.32 34.02 16.06
CA ASP A 15 9.12 34.05 15.23
C ASP A 15 9.11 32.75 14.39
N LEU A 16 8.39 31.74 14.90
CA LEU A 16 8.23 30.45 14.24
C LEU A 16 6.78 30.29 13.78
N THR A 17 6.59 30.07 12.50
CA THR A 17 5.26 29.86 11.91
C THR A 17 4.57 28.62 12.47
N ASP A 18 3.32 28.76 12.90
CA ASP A 18 2.50 27.67 13.45
C ASP A 18 1.94 26.69 12.40
N VAL A 19 2.53 26.65 11.21
CA VAL A 19 2.09 25.76 10.10
C VAL A 19 3.25 24.88 9.65
N ILE A 20 2.97 23.58 9.54
CA ILE A 20 3.90 22.61 8.97
C ILE A 20 3.44 22.26 7.56
N TYR A 21 4.26 22.57 6.57
CA TYR A 21 4.00 22.24 5.17
C TYR A 21 4.51 20.85 4.84
N ASN A 22 3.66 19.99 4.28
CA ASN A 22 4.07 18.69 3.77
C ASN A 22 4.48 18.84 2.30
N ILE A 23 5.76 18.56 2.01
CA ILE A 23 6.34 18.63 0.67
C ILE A 23 6.35 17.27 -0.06
N SER A 24 5.97 16.20 0.62
CA SER A 24 5.96 14.85 0.03
C SER A 24 4.59 14.52 -0.57
N PRO A 25 4.52 13.83 -1.72
CA PRO A 25 3.26 13.38 -2.28
C PRO A 25 2.59 12.38 -1.31
N THR A 26 1.29 12.56 -1.06
CA THR A 26 0.49 11.72 -0.16
C THR A 26 -0.56 10.89 -0.87
N GLU A 27 -0.75 11.13 -2.16
CA GLU A 27 -1.75 10.44 -2.97
C GLU A 27 -1.34 8.99 -3.26
N THR A 28 -2.31 8.10 -3.20
CA THR A 28 -2.18 6.67 -3.51
C THR A 28 -3.27 6.29 -4.52
N PRO A 29 -3.11 6.69 -5.80
CA PRO A 29 -4.15 6.55 -6.81
C PRO A 29 -4.49 5.08 -7.12
N PHE A 30 -3.50 4.20 -7.18
CA PHE A 30 -3.72 2.79 -7.45
C PHE A 30 -4.54 2.12 -6.35
N MET A 31 -4.15 2.31 -5.08
CA MET A 31 -4.89 1.77 -3.94
C MET A 31 -6.32 2.30 -3.84
N SER A 32 -6.56 3.53 -4.32
CA SER A 32 -7.87 4.16 -4.31
C SER A 32 -8.77 3.68 -5.47
N SER A 33 -8.19 3.29 -6.59
CA SER A 33 -8.92 2.86 -7.79
C SER A 33 -9.32 1.39 -7.78
N ILE A 34 -8.61 0.53 -7.02
CA ILE A 34 -8.90 -0.90 -6.96
C ILE A 34 -10.01 -1.23 -5.94
N GLY A 35 -10.78 -2.28 -6.26
CA GLY A 35 -11.75 -2.84 -5.32
C GLY A 35 -11.07 -3.48 -4.11
N LYS A 36 -11.77 -3.53 -2.99
CA LYS A 36 -11.29 -4.12 -1.74
C LYS A 36 -12.16 -5.29 -1.33
N THR A 37 -11.52 -6.38 -0.92
CA THR A 37 -12.19 -7.55 -0.36
C THR A 37 -11.50 -8.01 0.92
N LYS A 38 -12.19 -8.82 1.71
CA LYS A 38 -11.66 -9.35 2.96
C LYS A 38 -11.02 -10.72 2.73
N ALA A 39 -9.75 -10.87 3.08
CA ALA A 39 -9.09 -12.17 3.15
C ALA A 39 -9.30 -12.77 4.55
N THR A 40 -9.71 -14.04 4.62
CA THR A 40 -9.92 -14.78 5.88
C THR A 40 -8.81 -15.78 6.17
N ALA A 41 -7.92 -16.01 5.20
CA ALA A 41 -6.78 -16.94 5.32
C ALA A 41 -5.46 -16.24 5.01
N VAL A 42 -4.37 -16.85 5.46
CA VAL A 42 -3.00 -16.40 5.18
C VAL A 42 -2.69 -16.43 3.68
N TYR A 43 -3.16 -17.47 3.02
CA TYR A 43 -3.11 -17.63 1.57
C TYR A 43 -4.53 -17.49 1.04
N HIS A 44 -4.77 -16.42 0.28
CA HIS A 44 -6.06 -16.13 -0.34
C HIS A 44 -6.04 -16.64 -1.77
N GLU A 45 -7.05 -17.44 -2.12
CA GLU A 45 -7.13 -18.11 -3.42
C GLU A 45 -8.41 -17.75 -4.14
N TRP A 46 -8.34 -17.80 -5.46
CA TRP A 46 -9.49 -17.66 -6.37
C TRP A 46 -9.29 -18.54 -7.59
N GLN A 47 -10.39 -18.81 -8.28
CA GLN A 47 -10.37 -19.56 -9.53
C GLN A 47 -10.51 -18.60 -10.71
N THR A 48 -9.80 -18.90 -11.78
CA THR A 48 -9.91 -18.24 -13.07
C THR A 48 -10.25 -19.26 -14.14
N ASP A 49 -11.02 -18.82 -15.12
CA ASP A 49 -11.34 -19.60 -16.30
C ASP A 49 -11.13 -18.73 -17.53
N SER A 50 -10.89 -19.38 -18.66
CA SER A 50 -10.69 -18.70 -19.95
C SER A 50 -11.59 -19.31 -21.01
N LEU A 51 -12.19 -18.46 -21.82
CA LEU A 51 -12.92 -18.92 -23.00
C LEU A 51 -11.94 -19.45 -24.04
N ALA A 52 -12.36 -20.45 -24.78
CA ALA A 52 -11.63 -20.92 -25.96
C ALA A 52 -11.46 -19.77 -26.97
N ALA A 53 -10.36 -19.81 -27.72
CA ALA A 53 -10.13 -18.83 -28.78
C ALA A 53 -11.28 -18.85 -29.79
N ALA A 54 -11.66 -17.67 -30.25
CA ALA A 54 -12.68 -17.57 -31.32
C ALA A 54 -12.17 -18.25 -32.58
N THR A 55 -13.04 -19.06 -33.21
CA THR A 55 -12.72 -19.75 -34.46
C THR A 55 -13.74 -19.40 -35.56
N THR A 56 -13.28 -19.28 -36.79
CA THR A 56 -14.11 -19.11 -37.97
C THR A 56 -14.60 -20.45 -38.53
N ALA A 57 -14.00 -21.58 -38.10
CA ALA A 57 -14.27 -22.94 -38.56
C ALA A 57 -15.30 -23.65 -37.66
N ASN A 58 -16.44 -23.00 -37.39
CA ASN A 58 -17.51 -23.55 -36.54
C ASN A 58 -18.79 -23.88 -37.35
N ALA A 59 -18.66 -24.10 -38.63
CA ALA A 59 -19.77 -24.53 -39.45
C ALA A 59 -19.96 -26.05 -39.34
N ALA A 60 -21.19 -26.50 -39.10
CA ALA A 60 -21.55 -27.90 -39.02
C ALA A 60 -22.42 -28.29 -40.20
N VAL A 61 -22.31 -29.55 -40.63
CA VAL A 61 -23.19 -30.12 -41.65
C VAL A 61 -24.56 -30.41 -41.01
N GLU A 62 -25.63 -30.13 -41.74
CA GLU A 62 -26.98 -30.45 -41.32
C GLU A 62 -27.18 -31.96 -41.12
N GLY A 63 -27.65 -32.36 -39.93
CA GLY A 63 -27.83 -33.78 -39.59
C GLY A 63 -26.59 -34.51 -39.12
N ALA A 64 -25.45 -33.82 -38.93
CA ALA A 64 -24.26 -34.43 -38.35
C ALA A 64 -24.42 -34.67 -36.86
N ASP A 65 -23.95 -35.81 -36.36
CA ASP A 65 -23.92 -36.10 -34.93
C ASP A 65 -22.91 -35.18 -34.23
N ALA A 66 -23.23 -34.75 -33.02
CA ALA A 66 -22.34 -33.95 -32.21
C ALA A 66 -21.11 -34.77 -31.79
N SER A 67 -19.92 -34.20 -31.96
CA SER A 67 -18.67 -34.79 -31.44
C SER A 67 -18.52 -34.53 -29.93
N ASP A 68 -17.77 -35.42 -29.26
CA ASP A 68 -17.46 -35.25 -27.85
C ASP A 68 -16.67 -33.95 -27.61
N ALA A 69 -17.13 -33.18 -26.62
CA ALA A 69 -16.50 -31.93 -26.25
C ALA A 69 -15.41 -32.17 -25.19
N THR A 70 -14.23 -31.61 -25.43
CA THR A 70 -13.16 -31.57 -24.44
C THR A 70 -13.22 -30.26 -23.68
N LEU A 71 -13.48 -30.35 -22.36
CA LEU A 71 -13.57 -29.18 -21.47
C LEU A 71 -12.25 -28.99 -20.72
N SER A 72 -11.81 -27.76 -20.58
CA SER A 72 -10.63 -27.39 -19.79
C SER A 72 -11.05 -27.09 -18.34
N PRO A 73 -10.33 -27.59 -17.32
CA PRO A 73 -10.63 -27.26 -15.93
C PRO A 73 -10.23 -25.81 -15.63
N THR A 74 -10.90 -25.23 -14.61
CA THR A 74 -10.53 -23.90 -14.06
C THR A 74 -9.13 -23.93 -13.44
N VAL A 75 -8.44 -22.78 -13.48
CA VAL A 75 -7.11 -22.62 -12.90
C VAL A 75 -7.23 -21.94 -11.53
N ARG A 76 -6.60 -22.54 -10.52
CA ARG A 76 -6.55 -22.00 -9.16
C ARG A 76 -5.35 -21.11 -8.97
N LEU A 77 -5.58 -19.84 -8.65
CA LEU A 77 -4.56 -18.84 -8.38
C LEU A 77 -4.68 -18.37 -6.92
N GLY A 78 -3.60 -17.84 -6.37
CA GLY A 78 -3.63 -17.30 -5.03
C GLY A 78 -2.46 -16.38 -4.70
N ASN A 79 -2.59 -15.67 -3.59
CA ASN A 79 -1.58 -14.74 -3.10
C ASN A 79 -1.49 -14.80 -1.57
N TYR A 80 -0.31 -14.52 -1.02
CA TYR A 80 -0.10 -14.43 0.42
C TYR A 80 -0.47 -13.05 0.96
N THR A 81 -1.02 -13.02 2.18
CA THR A 81 -1.21 -11.77 2.92
C THR A 81 0.12 -11.31 3.50
N GLN A 82 0.40 -10.01 3.43
CA GLN A 82 1.61 -9.39 3.99
C GLN A 82 1.24 -8.47 5.14
N ILE A 83 2.04 -8.46 6.20
CA ILE A 83 1.90 -7.54 7.32
C ILE A 83 2.79 -6.34 7.07
N LEU A 84 2.21 -5.14 7.15
CA LEU A 84 2.94 -3.88 7.09
C LEU A 84 2.95 -3.24 8.48
N GLN A 85 4.10 -2.70 8.89
CA GLN A 85 4.26 -2.10 10.21
C GLN A 85 5.07 -0.82 10.13
N LYS A 86 4.63 0.22 10.84
CA LYS A 86 5.38 1.44 11.15
C LYS A 86 5.36 1.65 12.66
N THR A 87 6.53 1.82 13.25
CA THR A 87 6.66 2.06 14.69
C THR A 87 7.02 3.53 14.92
N ILE A 88 6.29 4.18 15.83
CA ILE A 88 6.59 5.51 16.31
C ILE A 88 6.93 5.46 17.79
N LYS A 89 7.92 6.25 18.21
CA LYS A 89 8.27 6.46 19.61
C LYS A 89 8.31 7.96 19.90
N VAL A 90 7.55 8.41 20.88
CA VAL A 90 7.51 9.81 21.34
C VAL A 90 7.66 9.79 22.84
N SER A 91 8.58 10.59 23.39
CA SER A 91 8.73 10.73 24.84
C SER A 91 7.57 11.53 25.43
N GLY A 92 7.15 11.20 26.64
CA GLY A 92 6.07 11.92 27.32
C GLY A 92 6.40 13.40 27.55
N THR A 93 7.65 13.72 27.86
CA THR A 93 8.11 15.11 28.02
C THR A 93 7.94 15.91 26.74
N LEU A 94 8.33 15.33 25.57
CA LEU A 94 8.15 15.99 24.28
C LEU A 94 6.67 16.20 23.94
N ASP A 95 5.79 15.28 24.29
CA ASP A 95 4.36 15.43 24.01
C ASP A 95 3.69 16.49 24.88
N THR A 96 4.23 16.74 26.09
CA THR A 96 3.70 17.70 27.07
C THR A 96 4.14 19.14 26.80
N VAL A 97 5.37 19.40 26.33
CA VAL A 97 5.85 20.77 26.09
C VAL A 97 5.15 21.42 24.89
N ASN A 98 5.00 22.76 24.98
CA ASN A 98 4.43 23.53 23.87
C ASN A 98 5.31 23.46 22.62
N LYS A 99 4.67 23.23 21.48
CA LYS A 99 5.30 23.10 20.18
C LYS A 99 4.59 24.00 19.16
N ALA A 100 5.36 24.62 18.28
CA ALA A 100 4.79 25.34 17.14
C ALA A 100 4.18 24.34 16.13
N GLY A 101 3.03 24.69 15.58
CA GLY A 101 2.37 23.96 14.49
C GLY A 101 1.64 22.66 14.89
N ARG A 102 1.72 22.20 16.14
CA ARG A 102 1.03 20.98 16.59
C ARG A 102 0.81 20.92 18.11
N LYS A 103 -0.38 20.47 18.53
CA LYS A 103 -0.72 20.31 19.94
C LYS A 103 -0.12 19.03 20.54
N SER A 104 -0.15 17.92 19.81
CA SER A 104 0.37 16.61 20.24
C SER A 104 1.35 16.07 19.20
N GLU A 105 2.56 15.76 19.64
CA GLU A 105 3.58 15.13 18.80
C GLU A 105 3.16 13.72 18.40
N LYS A 106 2.60 12.96 19.35
CA LYS A 106 2.15 11.59 19.12
C LYS A 106 1.06 11.52 18.05
N ALA A 107 0.06 12.41 18.12
CA ALA A 107 -1.01 12.46 17.11
C ALA A 107 -0.49 12.82 15.73
N TYR A 108 0.42 13.79 15.64
CA TYR A 108 1.06 14.20 14.40
C TYR A 108 1.86 13.05 13.76
N GLN A 109 2.70 12.37 14.54
CA GLN A 109 3.51 11.26 14.05
C GLN A 109 2.65 10.04 13.66
N LEU A 110 1.53 9.80 14.36
CA LEU A 110 0.59 8.74 14.00
C LEU A 110 -0.09 9.03 12.65
N ALA A 111 -0.54 10.25 12.43
CA ALA A 111 -1.12 10.65 11.14
C ALA A 111 -0.10 10.52 9.99
N LYS A 112 1.13 10.96 10.22
CA LYS A 112 2.24 10.81 9.27
C LYS A 112 2.54 9.35 8.96
N ALA A 113 2.70 8.50 9.97
CA ALA A 113 2.95 7.06 9.81
C ALA A 113 1.82 6.36 9.06
N SER A 114 0.56 6.78 9.24
CA SER A 114 -0.59 6.24 8.50
C SER A 114 -0.52 6.55 7.00
N GLN A 115 -0.05 7.75 6.64
CA GLN A 115 0.19 8.10 5.22
C GLN A 115 1.37 7.34 4.64
N GLU A 116 2.44 7.19 5.41
CA GLU A 116 3.62 6.42 5.01
C GLU A 116 3.29 4.95 4.72
N ILE A 117 2.50 4.28 5.58
CA ILE A 117 2.06 2.89 5.35
C ILE A 117 1.24 2.76 4.06
N LYS A 118 0.37 3.71 3.75
CA LYS A 118 -0.39 3.70 2.50
C LYS A 118 0.52 3.79 1.28
N ARG A 119 1.53 4.66 1.32
CA ARG A 119 2.54 4.77 0.26
C ARG A 119 3.38 3.52 0.13
N ASP A 120 3.81 2.93 1.24
CA ASP A 120 4.55 1.66 1.24
C ASP A 120 3.72 0.55 0.58
N LEU A 121 2.42 0.45 0.93
CA LEU A 121 1.51 -0.52 0.31
C LEU A 121 1.38 -0.31 -1.20
N GLU A 122 1.19 0.92 -1.66
CA GLU A 122 1.10 1.24 -3.08
C GLU A 122 2.39 0.87 -3.82
N THR A 123 3.54 1.22 -3.24
CA THR A 123 4.85 0.87 -3.81
C THR A 123 5.02 -0.65 -3.93
N ILE A 124 4.61 -1.42 -2.92
CA ILE A 124 4.68 -2.89 -2.94
C ILE A 124 3.75 -3.46 -4.01
N MET A 125 2.53 -2.94 -4.16
CA MET A 125 1.58 -3.41 -5.16
C MET A 125 2.07 -3.18 -6.59
N LEU A 126 2.82 -2.12 -6.84
CA LEU A 126 3.34 -1.74 -8.16
C LEU A 126 4.79 -2.21 -8.42
N ALA A 127 5.51 -2.66 -7.40
CA ALA A 127 6.85 -3.20 -7.54
C ALA A 127 6.85 -4.58 -8.24
N ASN A 128 8.00 -5.01 -8.75
CA ASN A 128 8.18 -6.38 -9.25
C ASN A 128 8.53 -7.32 -8.07
N GLN A 129 7.55 -7.59 -7.21
CA GLN A 129 7.72 -8.49 -6.07
C GLN A 129 6.96 -9.80 -6.28
N GLY A 130 7.69 -10.92 -6.29
CA GLY A 130 7.10 -12.25 -6.26
C GLY A 130 6.43 -12.55 -4.90
N ARG A 131 5.43 -13.45 -4.92
CA ARG A 131 4.83 -13.96 -3.68
C ARG A 131 5.80 -14.88 -2.94
N ASP A 132 5.82 -14.79 -1.61
CA ASP A 132 6.65 -15.63 -0.73
C ASP A 132 5.85 -16.04 0.51
N ALA A 133 5.84 -17.34 0.81
CA ALA A 133 5.20 -17.87 2.01
C ALA A 133 5.89 -17.44 3.31
N GLY A 134 7.15 -17.00 3.21
CA GLY A 134 8.04 -16.89 4.36
C GLY A 134 8.46 -18.25 4.89
N SER A 135 9.51 -18.25 5.68
CA SER A 135 9.98 -19.47 6.36
C SER A 135 10.28 -19.13 7.82
N SER A 136 9.51 -19.64 8.74
CA SER A 136 9.73 -19.43 10.17
C SER A 136 9.60 -17.97 10.65
N ASN A 137 10.00 -17.72 11.90
CA ASN A 137 9.93 -16.42 12.55
C ASN A 137 10.95 -15.39 12.03
N SER A 138 11.86 -15.77 11.14
CA SER A 138 12.92 -14.90 10.61
C SER A 138 12.65 -14.33 9.22
N THR A 139 11.82 -15.00 8.42
CA THR A 139 11.52 -14.55 7.04
C THR A 139 10.05 -14.18 6.93
N ALA A 140 9.77 -12.90 6.72
CA ALA A 140 8.41 -12.39 6.59
C ALA A 140 7.77 -12.85 5.28
N ARG A 141 6.46 -13.13 5.34
CA ARG A 141 5.66 -13.37 4.15
C ARG A 141 5.58 -12.12 3.28
N LYS A 142 5.59 -12.31 1.97
CA LYS A 142 5.46 -11.25 0.98
C LYS A 142 4.29 -11.52 0.05
N MET A 143 3.49 -10.50 -0.18
CA MET A 143 2.45 -10.57 -1.21
C MET A 143 3.08 -10.42 -2.59
N GLY A 144 2.58 -11.15 -3.57
CA GLY A 144 2.91 -10.92 -4.97
C GLY A 144 2.27 -9.61 -5.43
N SER A 145 3.06 -8.77 -6.07
CA SER A 145 2.62 -7.50 -6.66
C SER A 145 1.85 -7.73 -7.97
N GLN A 146 1.26 -6.67 -8.51
CA GLN A 146 0.57 -6.72 -9.80
C GLN A 146 1.53 -7.09 -10.94
N ILE A 147 2.72 -6.52 -10.95
CA ILE A 147 3.75 -6.80 -11.98
C ILE A 147 4.39 -8.17 -11.75
N GLY A 148 4.73 -8.52 -10.50
CA GLY A 148 5.34 -9.80 -10.16
C GLY A 148 4.45 -11.02 -10.43
N ARG A 149 3.13 -10.83 -10.60
CA ARG A 149 2.18 -11.89 -10.98
C ARG A 149 2.09 -12.12 -12.49
N ALA A 150 2.45 -11.13 -13.28
CA ALA A 150 2.42 -11.24 -14.75
C ALA A 150 3.54 -12.14 -15.32
N HIS A 151 4.50 -12.53 -14.48
CA HIS A 151 5.65 -13.34 -14.84
C HIS A 151 5.61 -14.79 -14.29
N VAL A 152 4.44 -15.27 -13.83
CA VAL A 152 4.25 -16.65 -13.34
C VAL A 152 3.34 -17.42 -14.27
#